data_8cc329fbe12e52330d8d1cf7066d0153
#
_entry.id   8cc329fbe12e52330d8d1cf7066d0153
#
_cell.length_a   1.000
_cell.length_b   1.000
_cell.length_c   1.000
_cell.angle_alpha   90.00
_cell.angle_beta   90.00
_cell.angle_gamma   90.00
#
_symmetry.space_group_name_H-M   'P 1'
#
loop_
_entity.id
_entity.type
_entity.pdbx_description
1 polymer ?
#
loop_
_entity_poly.entity_id
_entity_poly.type
_entity_poly.pdbx_seq_one_letter_code
_entity_poly.pdbx_strand_id
1 'polypeptide(L)'
;MRFEVNLSILFTELPLLERPAAAKQAGFDAVEFWWPWPVAVPSDADVDRFASAITDAGVQLVGLNFFAGDMPGGDRGLVSWPARSQEFRDNVDVTVGLGERLGCRAFNALYGNRTDDSTPEEQDALATENLAVAARAAARIGGTVLVEPVSGAPRYPLLTAADALAVIDRAGEENVRLLLDIYHLAVNGDDVDAAIDATAGRIGHVQIADAPGRNEPGTGKLDIDRYLDRIAATGYDGWVGLEYKPSVASAESFDWLPRARRSAG
;
A
#
# COMPACT_ATOMS: atom_id res chain seq x y z
N MET A 1 -13.64 12.42 -1.72
CA MET A 1 -12.63 11.38 -1.44
C MET A 1 -12.33 11.33 0.04
N ARG A 2 -12.06 10.17 0.58
CA ARG A 2 -11.68 9.93 1.98
C ARG A 2 -10.17 9.81 2.05
N PHE A 3 -9.54 10.46 3.03
CA PHE A 3 -8.09 10.40 3.19
C PHE A 3 -7.73 9.57 4.42
N GLU A 4 -6.61 8.86 4.32
CA GLU A 4 -5.99 8.12 5.39
C GLU A 4 -4.47 8.37 5.40
N VAL A 5 -3.78 7.98 6.44
CA VAL A 5 -2.35 8.28 6.59
C VAL A 5 -1.54 6.99 6.77
N ASN A 6 -0.47 6.85 5.97
CA ASN A 6 0.46 5.72 6.09
C ASN A 6 1.43 5.95 7.26
N LEU A 7 1.22 5.19 8.32
CA LEU A 7 1.99 5.30 9.56
C LEU A 7 3.34 4.57 9.53
N SER A 8 3.70 3.98 8.40
CA SER A 8 5.05 3.44 8.19
C SER A 8 6.03 4.49 7.67
N ILE A 9 5.52 5.61 7.14
CA ILE A 9 6.34 6.69 6.58
C ILE A 9 6.06 8.05 7.25
N LEU A 10 4.87 8.24 7.82
CA LEU A 10 4.47 9.39 8.62
C LEU A 10 4.47 9.04 10.13
N PHE A 11 4.68 10.04 10.98
CA PHE A 11 4.83 9.89 12.44
C PHE A 11 5.96 8.94 12.86
N THR A 12 6.98 8.78 12.01
CA THR A 12 8.13 7.89 12.27
C THR A 12 9.02 8.41 13.41
N GLU A 13 8.86 9.66 13.81
CA GLU A 13 9.45 10.27 15.00
C GLU A 13 8.92 9.67 16.31
N LEU A 14 7.79 8.93 16.25
CA LEU A 14 7.16 8.27 17.40
C LEU A 14 7.37 6.74 17.33
N PRO A 15 7.36 6.07 18.50
CA PRO A 15 7.28 4.61 18.56
C PRO A 15 6.06 4.09 17.80
N LEU A 16 6.18 2.92 17.18
CA LEU A 16 5.14 2.32 16.32
C LEU A 16 3.73 2.35 16.93
N LEU A 17 3.61 1.95 18.17
CA LEU A 17 2.32 1.81 18.86
C LEU A 17 1.69 3.15 19.30
N GLU A 18 2.43 4.25 19.21
CA GLU A 18 1.93 5.60 19.54
C GLU A 18 1.41 6.33 18.30
N ARG A 19 1.80 5.88 17.10
CA ARG A 19 1.46 6.53 15.82
C ARG A 19 -0.05 6.58 15.53
N PRO A 20 -0.85 5.53 15.82
CA PRO A 20 -2.30 5.60 15.60
C PRO A 20 -2.97 6.72 16.41
N ALA A 21 -2.58 6.90 17.66
CA ALA A 21 -3.12 7.99 18.50
C ALA A 21 -2.70 9.39 17.97
N ALA A 22 -1.47 9.53 17.47
CA ALA A 22 -0.99 10.76 16.85
C ALA A 22 -1.76 11.10 15.55
N ALA A 23 -2.03 10.10 14.71
CA ALA A 23 -2.87 10.26 13.52
C ALA A 23 -4.29 10.76 13.90
N LYS A 24 -4.90 10.17 14.92
CA LYS A 24 -6.20 10.61 15.43
C LYS A 24 -6.17 12.05 15.92
N GLN A 25 -5.14 12.43 16.66
CA GLN A 25 -4.95 13.81 17.12
C GLN A 25 -4.78 14.79 15.95
N ALA A 26 -4.12 14.37 14.87
CA ALA A 26 -3.99 15.14 13.63
C ALA A 26 -5.31 15.22 12.83
N GLY A 27 -6.36 14.49 13.24
CA GLY A 27 -7.71 14.54 12.67
C GLY A 27 -8.04 13.41 11.70
N PHE A 28 -7.22 12.37 11.62
CA PHE A 28 -7.51 11.22 10.76
C PHE A 28 -8.28 10.14 11.51
N ASP A 29 -9.25 9.54 10.83
CA ASP A 29 -10.04 8.42 11.34
C ASP A 29 -9.61 7.08 10.72
N ALA A 30 -8.71 7.12 9.74
CA ALA A 30 -8.21 5.94 9.03
C ALA A 30 -6.71 5.99 8.83
N VAL A 31 -6.09 4.81 8.85
CA VAL A 31 -4.65 4.63 8.73
C VAL A 31 -4.32 3.39 7.89
N GLU A 32 -3.14 3.40 7.31
CA GLU A 32 -2.55 2.20 6.70
C GLU A 32 -1.14 1.97 7.24
N PHE A 33 -0.63 0.75 7.02
CA PHE A 33 0.72 0.36 7.39
C PHE A 33 1.35 -0.53 6.33
N TRP A 34 2.65 -0.41 6.12
CA TRP A 34 3.47 -1.52 5.66
C TRP A 34 3.51 -2.57 6.77
N TRP A 35 3.90 -3.81 6.42
CA TRP A 35 4.04 -4.83 7.46
C TRP A 35 5.01 -4.37 8.57
N PRO A 36 4.57 -4.26 9.82
CA PRO A 36 5.34 -3.53 10.84
C PRO A 36 6.43 -4.35 11.53
N TRP A 37 6.57 -5.63 11.21
CA TRP A 37 7.55 -6.52 11.86
C TRP A 37 8.61 -7.00 10.89
N PRO A 38 9.84 -7.33 11.40
CA PRO A 38 10.94 -7.83 10.56
C PRO A 38 10.81 -9.32 10.22
N VAL A 39 9.72 -9.95 10.59
CA VAL A 39 9.41 -11.38 10.35
C VAL A 39 8.02 -11.53 9.75
N ALA A 40 7.83 -12.58 8.94
CA ALA A 40 6.55 -12.85 8.30
C ALA A 40 5.46 -13.24 9.31
N VAL A 41 5.83 -13.99 10.34
CA VAL A 41 4.92 -14.45 11.41
C VAL A 41 5.43 -13.93 12.75
N PRO A 42 4.92 -12.78 13.23
CA PRO A 42 5.27 -12.23 14.54
C PRO A 42 4.62 -13.04 15.67
N SER A 43 4.99 -12.77 16.92
CA SER A 43 4.31 -13.38 18.04
C SER A 43 2.88 -12.87 18.22
N ASP A 44 1.98 -13.72 18.74
CA ASP A 44 0.59 -13.31 19.03
C ASP A 44 0.55 -12.07 19.93
N ALA A 45 1.46 -11.97 20.89
CA ALA A 45 1.56 -10.82 21.78
C ALA A 45 1.92 -9.52 21.05
N ASP A 46 2.76 -9.58 20.00
CA ASP A 46 3.07 -8.42 19.15
C ASP A 46 1.85 -8.00 18.32
N VAL A 47 1.16 -8.97 17.74
CA VAL A 47 -0.06 -8.75 16.98
C VAL A 47 -1.15 -8.14 17.86
N ASP A 48 -1.32 -8.66 19.08
CA ASP A 48 -2.30 -8.15 20.06
C ASP A 48 -2.01 -6.71 20.47
N ARG A 49 -0.73 -6.38 20.75
CA ARG A 49 -0.36 -4.99 21.09
C ARG A 49 -0.62 -4.03 19.94
N PHE A 50 -0.30 -4.42 18.73
CA PHE A 50 -0.53 -3.60 17.53
C PHE A 50 -2.03 -3.38 17.30
N ALA A 51 -2.82 -4.44 17.37
CA ALA A 51 -4.26 -4.34 17.21
C ALA A 51 -4.91 -3.47 18.30
N SER A 52 -4.47 -3.61 19.54
CA SER A 52 -4.95 -2.76 20.65
C SER A 52 -4.60 -1.30 20.41
N ALA A 53 -3.38 -0.97 19.98
CA ALA A 53 -2.99 0.41 19.72
C ALA A 53 -3.87 1.09 18.67
N ILE A 54 -4.29 0.37 17.62
CA ILE A 54 -5.20 0.89 16.59
C ILE A 54 -6.62 1.07 17.15
N THR A 55 -7.12 0.06 17.86
CA THR A 55 -8.48 0.07 18.43
C THR A 55 -8.61 1.16 19.50
N ASP A 56 -7.64 1.27 20.41
CA ASP A 56 -7.64 2.24 21.51
C ASP A 56 -7.52 3.68 21.01
N ALA A 57 -6.82 3.88 19.90
CA ALA A 57 -6.75 5.19 19.23
C ALA A 57 -8.07 5.58 18.56
N GLY A 58 -8.98 4.64 18.32
CA GLY A 58 -10.24 4.88 17.63
C GLY A 58 -10.06 5.26 16.16
N VAL A 59 -9.07 4.63 15.48
CA VAL A 59 -8.87 4.74 14.04
C VAL A 59 -9.16 3.40 13.36
N GLN A 60 -9.53 3.44 12.09
CA GLN A 60 -9.72 2.26 11.26
C GLN A 60 -8.42 1.91 10.53
N LEU A 61 -8.00 0.66 10.55
CA LEU A 61 -6.99 0.16 9.62
C LEU A 61 -7.65 -0.10 8.27
N VAL A 62 -7.23 0.59 7.21
CA VAL A 62 -7.84 0.48 5.87
C VAL A 62 -6.91 -0.15 4.83
N GLY A 63 -5.60 -0.08 5.04
CA GLY A 63 -4.59 -0.70 4.21
C GLY A 63 -3.50 -1.38 5.04
N LEU A 64 -3.03 -2.54 4.60
CA LEU A 64 -1.92 -3.27 5.21
C LEU A 64 -1.12 -3.99 4.13
N ASN A 65 0.21 -3.82 4.13
CA ASN A 65 1.04 -4.63 3.24
C ASN A 65 1.22 -6.03 3.79
N PHE A 66 1.32 -7.01 2.90
CA PHE A 66 1.95 -8.27 3.26
C PHE A 66 3.44 -8.07 3.55
N PHE A 67 4.05 -9.01 4.25
CA PHE A 67 5.49 -8.97 4.53
C PHE A 67 6.30 -8.91 3.24
N ALA A 68 7.15 -7.91 3.14
CA ALA A 68 7.89 -7.59 1.92
C ALA A 68 9.39 -7.92 1.99
N GLY A 69 9.82 -8.65 3.03
CA GLY A 69 11.21 -8.94 3.27
C GLY A 69 11.94 -7.86 4.06
N ASP A 70 13.25 -7.81 3.94
CA ASP A 70 14.11 -6.77 4.53
C ASP A 70 14.08 -5.50 3.65
N MET A 71 13.04 -4.70 3.79
CA MET A 71 12.90 -3.47 3.00
C MET A 71 14.04 -2.46 3.22
N PRO A 72 14.56 -2.26 4.44
CA PRO A 72 15.78 -1.47 4.65
C PRO A 72 17.00 -2.02 3.91
N GLY A 73 17.13 -3.34 3.83
CA GLY A 73 18.18 -4.04 3.09
C GLY A 73 18.00 -4.05 1.57
N GLY A 74 16.86 -3.59 1.07
CA GLY A 74 16.58 -3.46 -0.36
C GLY A 74 15.52 -4.38 -0.94
N ASP A 75 14.94 -5.29 -0.14
CA ASP A 75 13.82 -6.12 -0.59
C ASP A 75 12.61 -5.26 -0.94
N ARG A 76 11.84 -5.72 -1.91
CA ARG A 76 10.60 -5.05 -2.36
C ARG A 76 9.50 -6.06 -2.63
N GLY A 77 9.29 -6.98 -1.66
CA GLY A 77 8.24 -7.99 -1.75
C GLY A 77 8.77 -9.40 -1.99
N LEU A 78 7.93 -10.37 -1.68
CA LEU A 78 8.24 -11.79 -1.74
C LEU A 78 7.33 -12.57 -2.70
N VAL A 79 6.37 -11.92 -3.33
CA VAL A 79 5.34 -12.56 -4.17
C VAL A 79 5.96 -13.40 -5.30
N SER A 80 7.01 -12.89 -5.94
CA SER A 80 7.69 -13.55 -7.05
C SER A 80 9.02 -14.23 -6.66
N TRP A 81 9.33 -14.36 -5.37
CA TRP A 81 10.65 -14.85 -4.92
C TRP A 81 10.61 -16.34 -4.54
N PRO A 82 11.15 -17.27 -5.38
CA PRO A 82 11.01 -18.71 -5.15
C PRO A 82 11.57 -19.18 -3.81
N ALA A 83 12.77 -18.72 -3.43
CA ALA A 83 13.42 -19.12 -2.19
C ALA A 83 12.65 -18.70 -0.91
N ARG A 84 11.75 -17.72 -1.02
CA ARG A 84 11.00 -17.15 0.11
C ARG A 84 9.47 -17.23 -0.07
N SER A 85 9.00 -18.03 -1.03
CA SER A 85 7.57 -18.18 -1.31
C SER A 85 6.77 -18.71 -0.12
N GLN A 86 7.33 -19.66 0.65
CA GLN A 86 6.67 -20.18 1.83
C GLN A 86 6.51 -19.10 2.90
N GLU A 87 7.51 -18.26 3.09
CA GLU A 87 7.46 -17.13 4.03
C GLU A 87 6.34 -16.13 3.69
N PHE A 88 6.16 -15.85 2.38
CA PHE A 88 5.02 -15.05 1.92
C PHE A 88 3.67 -15.72 2.25
N ARG A 89 3.54 -17.02 1.94
CA ARG A 89 2.30 -17.78 2.19
C ARG A 89 1.96 -17.87 3.68
N ASP A 90 2.97 -18.08 4.54
CA ASP A 90 2.78 -18.09 5.99
C ASP A 90 2.30 -16.72 6.51
N ASN A 91 2.78 -15.63 5.91
CA ASN A 91 2.34 -14.28 6.25
C ASN A 91 0.89 -14.00 5.82
N VAL A 92 0.41 -14.58 4.72
CA VAL A 92 -0.94 -14.29 4.19
C VAL A 92 -2.02 -14.54 5.25
N ASP A 93 -1.98 -15.68 5.94
CA ASP A 93 -3.01 -16.01 6.94
C ASP A 93 -2.96 -15.07 8.16
N VAL A 94 -1.75 -14.67 8.59
CA VAL A 94 -1.59 -13.72 9.70
C VAL A 94 -2.10 -12.32 9.32
N THR A 95 -1.74 -11.86 8.13
CA THR A 95 -2.13 -10.53 7.62
C THR A 95 -3.65 -10.44 7.42
N VAL A 96 -4.25 -11.46 6.80
CA VAL A 96 -5.70 -11.51 6.58
C VAL A 96 -6.46 -11.65 7.90
N GLY A 97 -5.96 -12.45 8.84
CA GLY A 97 -6.54 -12.59 10.19
C GLY A 97 -6.52 -11.28 10.97
N LEU A 98 -5.41 -10.52 10.89
CA LEU A 98 -5.32 -9.18 11.47
C LEU A 98 -6.29 -8.22 10.77
N GLY A 99 -6.40 -8.31 9.44
CA GLY A 99 -7.38 -7.55 8.66
C GLY A 99 -8.82 -7.86 9.05
N GLU A 100 -9.16 -9.12 9.28
CA GLU A 100 -10.49 -9.51 9.77
C GLU A 100 -10.80 -8.85 11.11
N ARG A 101 -9.84 -8.92 12.05
CA ARG A 101 -9.96 -8.37 13.41
C ARG A 101 -10.14 -6.86 13.43
N LEU A 102 -9.43 -6.12 12.54
CA LEU A 102 -9.40 -4.65 12.54
C LEU A 102 -10.27 -4.01 11.45
N GLY A 103 -10.97 -4.81 10.66
CA GLY A 103 -11.81 -4.32 9.57
C GLY A 103 -11.03 -3.88 8.31
N CYS A 104 -9.74 -4.19 8.20
CA CYS A 104 -8.96 -3.93 7.00
C CYS A 104 -9.38 -4.84 5.83
N ARG A 105 -9.48 -4.27 4.63
CA ARG A 105 -9.93 -4.99 3.44
C ARG A 105 -9.04 -4.78 2.22
N ALA A 106 -7.95 -4.02 2.35
CA ALA A 106 -6.99 -3.78 1.28
C ALA A 106 -5.59 -4.26 1.71
N PHE A 107 -5.00 -5.17 0.94
CA PHE A 107 -3.74 -5.82 1.26
C PHE A 107 -2.76 -5.68 0.11
N ASN A 108 -1.71 -4.86 0.29
CA ASN A 108 -0.71 -4.65 -0.75
C ASN A 108 0.30 -5.81 -0.80
N ALA A 109 0.44 -6.41 -1.97
CA ALA A 109 1.32 -7.53 -2.28
C ALA A 109 2.47 -7.06 -3.17
N LEU A 110 3.53 -6.52 -2.57
CA LEU A 110 4.72 -6.10 -3.31
C LEU A 110 5.32 -7.29 -4.07
N TYR A 111 5.47 -7.10 -5.39
CA TYR A 111 5.78 -8.17 -6.35
C TYR A 111 7.10 -8.89 -6.06
N GLY A 112 8.12 -8.14 -5.68
CA GLY A 112 9.47 -8.64 -5.47
C GLY A 112 10.44 -8.22 -6.57
N ASN A 113 11.71 -8.08 -6.17
CA ASN A 113 12.79 -7.79 -7.10
C ASN A 113 13.08 -9.01 -7.99
N ARG A 114 13.61 -8.79 -9.19
CA ARG A 114 14.23 -9.85 -9.98
C ARG A 114 15.47 -10.38 -9.27
N THR A 115 15.60 -11.69 -9.20
CA THR A 115 16.72 -12.39 -8.53
C THR A 115 17.63 -13.05 -9.56
N ASP A 116 18.87 -13.39 -9.18
CA ASP A 116 19.83 -13.99 -10.09
C ASP A 116 19.75 -15.53 -10.13
N ASP A 117 18.99 -16.11 -9.21
CA ASP A 117 18.80 -17.55 -9.03
C ASP A 117 17.55 -18.12 -9.69
N SER A 118 16.79 -17.26 -10.40
CA SER A 118 15.54 -17.63 -11.08
C SER A 118 15.34 -16.81 -12.34
N THR A 119 14.71 -17.41 -13.35
CA THR A 119 14.35 -16.67 -14.56
C THR A 119 13.14 -15.75 -14.31
N PRO A 120 12.97 -14.68 -15.09
CA PRO A 120 11.77 -13.85 -15.02
C PRO A 120 10.48 -14.64 -15.19
N GLU A 121 10.46 -15.63 -16.07
CA GLU A 121 9.30 -16.48 -16.34
C GLU A 121 8.93 -17.35 -15.15
N GLU A 122 9.92 -17.93 -14.46
CA GLU A 122 9.72 -18.70 -13.22
C GLU A 122 9.17 -17.82 -12.12
N GLN A 123 9.72 -16.60 -11.96
CA GLN A 123 9.24 -15.64 -10.98
C GLN A 123 7.79 -15.19 -11.30
N ASP A 124 7.47 -14.95 -12.57
CA ASP A 124 6.13 -14.52 -13.00
C ASP A 124 5.08 -15.63 -12.82
N ALA A 125 5.45 -16.89 -13.08
CA ALA A 125 4.59 -18.04 -12.81
C ALA A 125 4.30 -18.17 -11.31
N LEU A 126 5.34 -18.10 -10.47
CA LEU A 126 5.19 -18.14 -9.02
C LEU A 126 4.34 -16.97 -8.49
N ALA A 127 4.56 -15.76 -9.02
CA ALA A 127 3.78 -14.60 -8.61
C ALA A 127 2.29 -14.80 -8.89
N THR A 128 1.94 -15.37 -10.03
CA THR A 128 0.54 -15.72 -10.37
C THR A 128 -0.06 -16.65 -9.32
N GLU A 129 0.67 -17.70 -8.92
CA GLU A 129 0.21 -18.64 -7.90
C GLU A 129 0.05 -17.98 -6.53
N ASN A 130 1.04 -17.20 -6.10
CA ASN A 130 1.05 -16.55 -4.80
C ASN A 130 -0.02 -15.45 -4.68
N LEU A 131 -0.25 -14.68 -5.74
CA LEU A 131 -1.35 -13.70 -5.79
C LEU A 131 -2.71 -14.40 -5.68
N ALA A 132 -2.89 -15.53 -6.37
CA ALA A 132 -4.11 -16.31 -6.25
C ALA A 132 -4.33 -16.88 -4.84
N VAL A 133 -3.26 -17.31 -4.16
CA VAL A 133 -3.34 -17.74 -2.74
C VAL A 133 -3.78 -16.57 -1.86
N ALA A 134 -3.13 -15.43 -1.97
CA ALA A 134 -3.47 -14.23 -1.20
C ALA A 134 -4.90 -13.73 -1.49
N ALA A 135 -5.30 -13.72 -2.77
CA ALA A 135 -6.62 -13.30 -3.21
C ALA A 135 -7.73 -14.17 -2.60
N ARG A 136 -7.57 -15.50 -2.66
CA ARG A 136 -8.54 -16.42 -2.04
C ARG A 136 -8.60 -16.28 -0.52
N ALA A 137 -7.46 -16.03 0.13
CA ALA A 137 -7.44 -15.77 1.56
C ALA A 137 -8.18 -14.46 1.90
N ALA A 138 -7.88 -13.37 1.20
CA ALA A 138 -8.54 -12.08 1.38
C ALA A 138 -10.04 -12.14 1.06
N ALA A 139 -10.46 -12.91 0.04
CA ALA A 139 -11.87 -13.06 -0.34
C ALA A 139 -12.73 -13.59 0.80
N ARG A 140 -12.18 -14.43 1.71
CA ARG A 140 -12.92 -14.96 2.88
C ARG A 140 -13.49 -13.86 3.78
N ILE A 141 -12.87 -12.70 3.77
CA ILE A 141 -13.27 -11.53 4.57
C ILE A 141 -13.77 -10.36 3.71
N GLY A 142 -14.01 -10.58 2.40
CA GLY A 142 -14.38 -9.52 1.46
C GLY A 142 -13.23 -8.55 1.16
N GLY A 143 -12.00 -9.01 1.29
CA GLY A 143 -10.79 -8.20 1.07
C GLY A 143 -10.29 -8.25 -0.37
N THR A 144 -9.47 -7.26 -0.70
CA THR A 144 -8.83 -7.05 -2.00
C THR A 144 -7.31 -7.16 -1.85
N VAL A 145 -6.66 -7.84 -2.76
CA VAL A 145 -5.19 -7.85 -2.89
C VAL A 145 -4.79 -6.79 -3.91
N LEU A 146 -3.77 -6.03 -3.58
CA LEU A 146 -3.30 -4.91 -4.40
C LEU A 146 -1.96 -5.25 -5.04
N VAL A 147 -1.78 -4.81 -6.28
CA VAL A 147 -0.51 -4.89 -7.02
C VAL A 147 -0.08 -3.48 -7.36
N GLU A 148 1.17 -3.16 -7.06
CA GLU A 148 1.71 -1.80 -7.10
C GLU A 148 2.93 -1.70 -8.01
N PRO A 149 2.99 -0.73 -8.95
CA PRO A 149 4.23 -0.26 -9.57
C PRO A 149 5.07 0.52 -8.55
N VAL A 150 6.38 0.24 -8.47
CA VAL A 150 7.27 0.88 -7.49
C VAL A 150 8.45 1.54 -8.17
N SER A 151 8.79 2.76 -7.77
CA SER A 151 9.98 3.49 -8.22
C SER A 151 11.14 3.36 -7.24
N GLY A 152 12.36 3.67 -7.73
CA GLY A 152 13.56 3.70 -6.88
C GLY A 152 14.12 2.32 -6.49
N ALA A 153 13.63 1.25 -7.10
CA ALA A 153 14.12 -0.11 -6.91
C ALA A 153 14.55 -0.70 -8.27
N PRO A 154 15.85 -0.69 -8.61
CA PRO A 154 16.32 -0.99 -9.97
C PRO A 154 15.98 -2.40 -10.48
N ARG A 155 15.72 -3.34 -9.57
CA ARG A 155 15.37 -4.72 -9.91
C ARG A 155 13.88 -5.03 -9.81
N TYR A 156 13.05 -4.05 -9.43
CA TYR A 156 11.60 -4.22 -9.35
C TYR A 156 10.99 -4.17 -10.75
N PRO A 157 10.22 -5.18 -11.18
CA PRO A 157 9.83 -5.29 -12.58
C PRO A 157 8.58 -4.51 -12.98
N LEU A 158 7.76 -4.07 -12.03
CA LEU A 158 6.53 -3.35 -12.32
C LEU A 158 6.77 -1.85 -12.18
N LEU A 159 6.91 -1.15 -13.30
CA LEU A 159 7.24 0.27 -13.34
C LEU A 159 6.04 1.14 -13.74
N THR A 160 5.10 0.58 -14.48
CA THR A 160 3.94 1.27 -15.05
C THR A 160 2.62 0.65 -14.60
N ALA A 161 1.54 1.40 -14.74
CA ALA A 161 0.19 0.86 -14.53
C ALA A 161 -0.09 -0.33 -15.46
N ALA A 162 0.42 -0.31 -16.69
CA ALA A 162 0.29 -1.42 -17.65
C ALA A 162 0.98 -2.70 -17.17
N ASP A 163 2.17 -2.60 -16.56
CA ASP A 163 2.87 -3.76 -15.98
C ASP A 163 2.04 -4.40 -14.87
N ALA A 164 1.48 -3.57 -13.97
CA ALA A 164 0.62 -4.06 -12.89
C ALA A 164 -0.67 -4.70 -13.42
N LEU A 165 -1.33 -4.08 -14.41
CA LEU A 165 -2.52 -4.65 -15.04
C LEU A 165 -2.23 -6.02 -15.68
N ALA A 166 -1.08 -6.18 -16.34
CA ALA A 166 -0.67 -7.46 -16.92
C ALA A 166 -0.50 -8.56 -15.86
N VAL A 167 0.00 -8.21 -14.67
CA VAL A 167 0.10 -9.14 -13.52
C VAL A 167 -1.29 -9.48 -12.98
N ILE A 168 -2.16 -8.48 -12.80
CA ILE A 168 -3.53 -8.65 -12.32
C ILE A 168 -4.32 -9.57 -13.26
N ASP A 169 -4.19 -9.37 -14.58
CA ASP A 169 -4.87 -10.20 -15.58
C ASP A 169 -4.36 -11.65 -15.56
N ARG A 170 -3.06 -11.88 -15.36
CA ARG A 170 -2.50 -13.23 -15.21
C ARG A 170 -2.95 -13.91 -13.93
N ALA A 171 -3.10 -13.17 -12.82
CA ALA A 171 -3.58 -13.72 -11.56
C ALA A 171 -5.02 -14.28 -11.68
N GLY A 172 -5.86 -13.68 -12.52
CA GLY A 172 -7.18 -14.19 -12.88
C GLY A 172 -8.21 -14.18 -11.75
N GLU A 173 -7.93 -13.48 -10.65
CA GLU A 173 -8.81 -13.39 -9.47
C GLU A 173 -9.48 -12.01 -9.45
N GLU A 174 -10.80 -11.97 -9.27
CA GLU A 174 -11.60 -10.73 -9.36
C GLU A 174 -11.24 -9.68 -8.29
N ASN A 175 -10.71 -10.13 -7.14
CA ASN A 175 -10.31 -9.28 -6.03
C ASN A 175 -8.80 -8.95 -6.03
N VAL A 176 -8.09 -9.17 -7.14
CA VAL A 176 -6.76 -8.60 -7.35
C VAL A 176 -6.91 -7.30 -8.15
N ARG A 177 -6.46 -6.19 -7.59
CA ARG A 177 -6.66 -4.85 -8.14
C ARG A 177 -5.38 -4.02 -8.10
N LEU A 178 -5.40 -2.90 -8.79
CA LEU A 178 -4.28 -1.96 -8.83
C LEU A 178 -4.25 -1.11 -7.54
N LEU A 179 -3.06 -0.98 -6.94
CA LEU A 179 -2.71 0.17 -6.12
C LEU A 179 -2.12 1.23 -7.04
N LEU A 180 -2.85 2.33 -7.20
CA LEU A 180 -2.45 3.47 -8.01
C LEU A 180 -1.69 4.47 -7.12
N ASP A 181 -0.36 4.34 -7.02
CA ASP A 181 0.50 5.35 -6.39
C ASP A 181 0.95 6.37 -7.44
N ILE A 182 0.42 7.58 -7.34
CA ILE A 182 0.70 8.68 -8.28
C ILE A 182 2.19 9.02 -8.29
N TYR A 183 2.85 9.01 -7.11
CA TYR A 183 4.27 9.31 -7.02
C TYR A 183 5.13 8.29 -7.78
N HIS A 184 4.87 7.00 -7.56
CA HIS A 184 5.65 5.94 -8.19
C HIS A 184 5.49 5.96 -9.71
N LEU A 185 4.28 6.10 -10.23
CA LEU A 185 4.03 6.21 -11.67
C LEU A 185 4.76 7.42 -12.28
N ALA A 186 4.61 8.61 -11.67
CA ALA A 186 5.25 9.82 -12.17
C ALA A 186 6.78 9.74 -12.16
N VAL A 187 7.38 9.18 -11.10
CA VAL A 187 8.85 9.02 -11.00
C VAL A 187 9.39 8.01 -11.99
N ASN A 188 8.63 6.96 -12.29
CA ASN A 188 8.98 5.98 -13.32
C ASN A 188 8.79 6.53 -14.74
N GLY A 189 8.16 7.70 -14.91
CA GLY A 189 7.91 8.32 -16.20
C GLY A 189 6.66 7.79 -16.91
N ASP A 190 5.77 7.15 -16.19
CA ASP A 190 4.46 6.76 -16.72
C ASP A 190 3.58 8.00 -16.91
N ASP A 191 2.69 7.96 -17.89
CA ASP A 191 1.68 9.00 -18.09
C ASP A 191 0.53 8.78 -17.09
N VAL A 192 0.58 9.54 -15.98
CA VAL A 192 -0.39 9.39 -14.88
C VAL A 192 -1.83 9.62 -15.35
N ASP A 193 -2.07 10.56 -16.27
CA ASP A 193 -3.41 10.81 -16.81
C ASP A 193 -3.91 9.61 -17.63
N ALA A 194 -3.08 9.08 -18.50
CA ALA A 194 -3.41 7.89 -19.28
C ALA A 194 -3.56 6.65 -18.38
N ALA A 195 -2.73 6.52 -17.34
CA ALA A 195 -2.82 5.45 -16.35
C ALA A 195 -4.16 5.49 -15.60
N ILE A 196 -4.62 6.66 -15.13
CA ILE A 196 -5.91 6.81 -14.46
C ILE A 196 -7.06 6.35 -15.38
N ASP A 197 -7.06 6.80 -16.65
CA ASP A 197 -8.10 6.45 -17.59
C ASP A 197 -8.11 4.95 -17.92
N ALA A 198 -6.93 4.37 -18.15
CA ALA A 198 -6.79 2.95 -18.49
C ALA A 198 -7.16 2.02 -17.33
N THR A 199 -7.07 2.50 -16.09
CA THR A 199 -7.32 1.69 -14.89
C THR A 199 -8.68 1.95 -14.24
N ALA A 200 -9.53 2.77 -14.85
CA ALA A 200 -10.89 3.02 -14.38
C ALA A 200 -11.62 1.70 -14.09
N GLY A 201 -12.20 1.57 -12.88
CA GLY A 201 -12.85 0.34 -12.40
C GLY A 201 -11.91 -0.79 -11.97
N ARG A 202 -10.58 -0.63 -12.12
CA ARG A 202 -9.55 -1.59 -11.72
C ARG A 202 -8.76 -1.13 -10.47
N ILE A 203 -8.93 0.14 -10.06
CA ILE A 203 -8.27 0.72 -8.89
C ILE A 203 -8.88 0.12 -7.62
N GLY A 204 -8.03 -0.45 -6.77
CA GLY A 204 -8.41 -0.96 -5.45
C GLY A 204 -8.00 -0.04 -4.31
N HIS A 205 -6.93 0.75 -4.51
CA HIS A 205 -6.42 1.73 -3.56
C HIS A 205 -5.66 2.84 -4.30
N VAL A 206 -5.56 4.00 -3.69
CA VAL A 206 -4.81 5.15 -4.23
C VAL A 206 -3.83 5.64 -3.18
N GLN A 207 -2.60 5.96 -3.59
CA GLN A 207 -1.63 6.63 -2.73
C GLN A 207 -1.07 7.87 -3.43
N ILE A 208 -0.68 8.87 -2.63
CA ILE A 208 -0.14 10.14 -3.11
C ILE A 208 1.09 10.58 -2.35
N ALA A 209 2.04 11.13 -3.09
CA ALA A 209 3.11 12.00 -2.64
C ALA A 209 3.47 12.94 -3.78
N ASP A 210 4.13 14.06 -3.48
CA ASP A 210 4.61 14.97 -4.53
C ASP A 210 6.01 14.59 -5.02
N ALA A 211 6.33 14.93 -6.26
CA ALA A 211 7.63 14.68 -6.87
C ALA A 211 8.24 15.99 -7.42
N PRO A 212 9.59 16.13 -7.37
CA PRO A 212 10.55 15.24 -6.73
C PRO A 212 10.54 15.34 -5.20
N GLY A 213 11.08 14.30 -4.51
CA GLY A 213 11.29 14.34 -3.05
C GLY A 213 10.41 13.38 -2.27
N ARG A 214 9.25 12.97 -2.80
CA ARG A 214 8.25 12.16 -2.10
C ARG A 214 7.73 12.85 -0.83
N ASN A 215 7.58 14.17 -0.88
CA ASN A 215 7.05 14.96 0.23
C ASN A 215 5.54 15.21 0.08
N GLU A 216 4.97 16.03 0.99
CA GLU A 216 3.56 16.40 0.97
C GLU A 216 3.15 17.14 -0.31
N PRO A 217 1.89 17.03 -0.76
CA PRO A 217 1.35 17.78 -1.90
C PRO A 217 1.62 19.29 -1.83
N GLY A 218 2.05 19.86 -2.95
CA GLY A 218 2.40 21.28 -3.08
C GLY A 218 3.88 21.61 -2.84
N THR A 219 4.71 20.60 -2.53
CA THR A 219 6.16 20.79 -2.36
C THR A 219 6.96 20.47 -3.62
N GLY A 220 6.36 19.77 -4.58
CA GLY A 220 6.99 19.35 -5.83
C GLY A 220 6.33 19.96 -7.06
N LYS A 221 6.10 19.13 -8.08
CA LYS A 221 5.61 19.56 -9.40
C LYS A 221 4.36 18.82 -9.87
N LEU A 222 3.87 17.84 -9.09
CA LEU A 222 2.70 17.06 -9.49
C LEU A 222 1.43 17.85 -9.20
N ASP A 223 0.53 17.88 -10.16
CA ASP A 223 -0.80 18.47 -9.98
C ASP A 223 -1.74 17.45 -9.30
N ILE A 224 -1.48 17.25 -7.99
CA ILE A 224 -2.19 16.24 -7.19
C ILE A 224 -3.69 16.48 -7.18
N ASP A 225 -4.14 17.73 -7.06
CA ASP A 225 -5.58 18.04 -7.06
C ASP A 225 -6.24 17.60 -8.37
N ARG A 226 -5.61 17.88 -9.51
CA ARG A 226 -6.11 17.46 -10.83
C ARG A 226 -6.17 15.92 -10.95
N TYR A 227 -5.15 15.21 -10.47
CA TYR A 227 -5.18 13.74 -10.50
C TYR A 227 -6.28 13.20 -9.60
N LEU A 228 -6.46 13.74 -8.40
CA LEU A 228 -7.54 13.34 -7.50
C LEU A 228 -8.93 13.58 -8.12
N ASP A 229 -9.13 14.72 -8.79
CA ASP A 229 -10.39 15.01 -9.50
C ASP A 229 -10.65 14.00 -10.63
N ARG A 230 -9.62 13.64 -11.40
CA ARG A 230 -9.74 12.60 -12.44
C ARG A 230 -10.06 11.23 -11.86
N ILE A 231 -9.37 10.82 -10.78
CA ILE A 231 -9.66 9.56 -10.09
C ILE A 231 -11.10 9.53 -9.59
N ALA A 232 -11.59 10.64 -9.01
CA ALA A 232 -12.99 10.76 -8.60
C ALA A 232 -13.95 10.59 -9.78
N ALA A 233 -13.62 11.16 -10.93
CA ALA A 233 -14.43 11.05 -12.15
C ALA A 233 -14.52 9.61 -12.70
N THR A 234 -13.59 8.71 -12.34
CA THR A 234 -13.70 7.27 -12.67
C THR A 234 -14.74 6.52 -11.86
N GLY A 235 -15.33 7.15 -10.84
CA GLY A 235 -16.22 6.51 -9.88
C GLY A 235 -15.51 5.86 -8.69
N TYR A 236 -14.21 6.07 -8.52
CA TYR A 236 -13.49 5.58 -7.34
C TYR A 236 -13.97 6.30 -6.08
N ASP A 237 -14.43 5.54 -5.10
CA ASP A 237 -14.97 6.01 -3.81
C ASP A 237 -14.18 5.50 -2.60
N GLY A 238 -13.03 4.87 -2.84
CA GLY A 238 -12.13 4.32 -1.83
C GLY A 238 -11.34 5.38 -1.05
N TRP A 239 -10.30 4.92 -0.38
CA TRP A 239 -9.38 5.74 0.40
C TRP A 239 -8.22 6.25 -0.46
N VAL A 240 -7.69 7.42 -0.08
CA VAL A 240 -6.46 7.99 -0.62
C VAL A 240 -5.43 8.02 0.50
N GLY A 241 -4.40 7.18 0.40
CA GLY A 241 -3.31 7.08 1.33
C GLY A 241 -2.31 8.22 1.18
N LEU A 242 -2.01 8.88 2.30
CA LEU A 242 -0.93 9.86 2.36
C LEU A 242 0.37 9.10 2.63
N GLU A 243 1.12 8.77 1.57
CA GLU A 243 2.34 7.98 1.66
C GLU A 243 3.56 8.80 1.25
N TYR A 244 3.85 9.83 2.03
CA TYR A 244 4.97 10.73 1.75
C TYR A 244 5.92 10.87 2.94
N LYS A 245 7.15 11.29 2.66
CA LYS A 245 8.13 11.69 3.67
C LYS A 245 7.87 13.14 4.04
N PRO A 246 7.44 13.43 5.27
CA PRO A 246 7.13 14.81 5.64
C PRO A 246 8.40 15.68 5.59
N SER A 247 8.30 16.88 4.99
CA SER A 247 9.41 17.84 4.94
C SER A 247 9.61 18.62 6.24
N VAL A 248 8.59 18.53 7.13
CA VAL A 248 8.54 19.12 8.49
C VAL A 248 8.09 18.02 9.47
N ALA A 249 7.75 18.35 10.70
CA ALA A 249 7.13 17.37 11.61
C ALA A 249 5.84 16.81 11.03
N SER A 250 5.58 15.49 11.19
CA SER A 250 4.45 14.84 10.53
C SER A 250 3.13 15.57 10.73
N ALA A 251 2.83 16.02 11.95
CA ALA A 251 1.57 16.72 12.25
C ALA A 251 1.45 18.09 11.53
N GLU A 252 2.55 18.72 11.17
CA GLU A 252 2.61 20.01 10.47
C GLU A 252 2.54 19.83 8.94
N SER A 253 2.87 18.65 8.41
CA SER A 253 2.91 18.37 6.99
C SER A 253 1.53 18.27 6.33
N PHE A 254 0.46 18.38 7.09
CA PHE A 254 -0.92 18.29 6.58
C PHE A 254 -1.58 19.65 6.30
N ASP A 255 -0.85 20.76 6.28
CA ASP A 255 -1.44 22.10 6.07
C ASP A 255 -2.11 22.25 4.70
N TRP A 256 -1.69 21.49 3.70
CA TRP A 256 -2.33 21.44 2.38
C TRP A 256 -3.72 20.78 2.42
N LEU A 257 -4.03 19.93 3.44
CA LEU A 257 -5.29 19.21 3.59
C LEU A 257 -6.06 19.77 4.80
N PRO A 258 -7.15 20.52 4.58
CA PRO A 258 -7.96 21.07 5.67
C PRO A 258 -8.44 19.99 6.64
N ARG A 259 -8.40 20.28 7.95
CA ARG A 259 -8.72 19.30 8.99
C ARG A 259 -10.09 18.64 8.80
N ALA A 260 -11.08 19.39 8.29
CA ALA A 260 -12.42 18.87 8.01
C ALA A 260 -12.46 17.82 6.88
N ARG A 261 -11.41 17.69 6.10
CA ARG A 261 -11.27 16.68 5.04
C ARG A 261 -10.46 15.45 5.49
N ARG A 262 -9.86 15.46 6.68
CA ARG A 262 -9.04 14.36 7.20
C ARG A 262 -9.88 13.27 7.86
N SER A 263 -11.09 13.59 8.33
CA SER A 263 -12.02 12.61 8.88
C SER A 263 -12.93 12.05 7.78
N ALA A 264 -13.26 10.76 7.90
CA ALA A 264 -14.35 10.19 7.13
C ALA A 264 -15.65 10.82 7.63
N GLY A 265 -16.27 11.68 6.81
CA GLY A 265 -17.54 12.33 7.13
C GLY A 265 -18.70 11.36 7.25
#